data_373e659f57b46d2ac8ed8f5dffb76686
#
_entry.id   373e659f57b46d2ac8ed8f5dffb76686
#
_cell.length_a   1.000
_cell.length_b   1.000
_cell.length_c   1.000
_cell.angle_alpha   90.00
_cell.angle_beta   90.00
_cell.angle_gamma   90.00
#
_symmetry.space_group_name_H-M   'P 1'
#
loop_
_entity.id
_entity.type
_entity.pdbx_description
1 polymer ?
#
loop_
_entity_poly.entity_id
_entity_poly.type
_entity_poly.pdbx_seq_one_letter_code
_entity_poly.pdbx_strand_id
1 'polypeptide(L)'
;NDPETAAAEFVNADKGVTDTKVALDGARYILMERFAEDAGLLAKVRDYLAKNAVIVSKVIEGKETEGAKFQDYFDHQELLKNVPSHRALAMFRGRNEGILQLSLNADPDAEEGSRQSYCEEIIRDYLDVRFTGQPADKWREQVIAWTWKIKVLLHLETELMASLREKAEEEAIDV
;
A
#
# COMPACT_ATOMS: atom_id res chain seq x y z
N ASN A 1 2.82 25.26 14.65
CA ASN A 1 1.91 26.11 13.89
C ASN A 1 0.69 25.31 13.45
N ASP A 2 -0.47 25.94 13.55
CA ASP A 2 -1.73 25.35 13.13
C ASP A 2 -1.73 25.22 11.59
N PRO A 3 -1.99 24.02 11.04
CA PRO A 3 -2.05 23.83 9.59
C PRO A 3 -3.09 24.70 8.89
N GLU A 4 -4.20 25.00 9.54
CA GLU A 4 -5.23 25.87 8.97
C GLU A 4 -4.75 27.32 8.84
N THR A 5 -3.98 27.81 9.80
CA THR A 5 -3.38 29.14 9.73
C THR A 5 -2.34 29.22 8.62
N ALA A 6 -1.47 28.21 8.51
CA ALA A 6 -0.48 28.13 7.45
C ALA A 6 -1.15 28.02 6.06
N ALA A 7 -2.22 27.24 5.96
CA ALA A 7 -2.98 27.12 4.72
C ALA A 7 -3.69 28.42 4.33
N ALA A 8 -4.18 29.19 5.30
CA ALA A 8 -4.80 30.48 5.03
C ALA A 8 -3.83 31.48 4.41
N GLU A 9 -2.57 31.51 4.87
CA GLU A 9 -1.52 32.32 4.26
C GLU A 9 -1.25 31.88 2.81
N PHE A 10 -1.26 30.57 2.57
CA PHE A 10 -1.09 29.98 1.23
C PHE A 10 -2.23 30.36 0.28
N VAL A 11 -3.48 30.39 0.77
CA VAL A 11 -4.66 30.84 0.00
C VAL A 11 -4.48 32.25 -0.52
N ASN A 12 -3.96 33.15 0.30
CA ASN A 12 -3.73 34.55 -0.09
C ASN A 12 -2.63 34.70 -1.12
N ALA A 13 -1.68 33.77 -1.15
CA ALA A 13 -0.54 33.80 -2.07
C ALA A 13 -0.82 33.09 -3.40
N ASP A 14 -1.73 32.12 -3.39
CA ASP A 14 -2.01 31.26 -4.54
C ASP A 14 -3.24 31.75 -5.32
N LYS A 15 -3.06 31.93 -6.61
CA LYS A 15 -4.10 32.40 -7.52
C LYS A 15 -5.19 31.38 -7.82
N GLY A 16 -4.96 30.10 -7.57
CA GLY A 16 -5.89 29.02 -7.87
C GLY A 16 -6.65 28.50 -6.64
N VAL A 17 -6.26 28.86 -5.45
CA VAL A 17 -6.84 28.36 -4.20
C VAL A 17 -7.82 29.37 -3.62
N THR A 18 -9.06 28.95 -3.41
CA THR A 18 -10.15 29.85 -2.99
C THR A 18 -10.52 29.76 -1.52
N ASP A 19 -10.07 28.70 -0.80
CA ASP A 19 -10.32 28.55 0.62
C ASP A 19 -9.23 27.74 1.34
N THR A 20 -9.24 27.81 2.68
CA THR A 20 -8.25 27.14 3.54
C THR A 20 -8.27 25.63 3.41
N LYS A 21 -9.45 25.03 3.22
CA LYS A 21 -9.59 23.57 3.06
C LYS A 21 -8.90 23.08 1.79
N VAL A 22 -9.09 23.77 0.68
CA VAL A 22 -8.46 23.42 -0.61
C VAL A 22 -6.94 23.54 -0.49
N ALA A 23 -6.44 24.60 0.13
CA ALA A 23 -5.01 24.78 0.37
C ALA A 23 -4.43 23.67 1.25
N LEU A 24 -5.16 23.27 2.30
CA LEU A 24 -4.75 22.24 3.22
C LEU A 24 -4.69 20.86 2.55
N ASP A 25 -5.67 20.53 1.73
CA ASP A 25 -5.69 19.30 0.94
C ASP A 25 -4.56 19.29 -0.09
N GLY A 26 -4.30 20.40 -0.75
CA GLY A 26 -3.17 20.54 -1.68
C GLY A 26 -1.83 20.29 -0.99
N ALA A 27 -1.64 20.81 0.22
CA ALA A 27 -0.43 20.59 1.00
C ALA A 27 -0.25 19.11 1.38
N ARG A 28 -1.35 18.41 1.72
CA ARG A 28 -1.30 16.95 1.99
C ARG A 28 -0.81 16.17 0.78
N TYR A 29 -1.33 16.47 -0.40
CA TYR A 29 -0.94 15.77 -1.63
C TYR A 29 0.53 16.01 -1.97
N ILE A 30 1.03 17.22 -1.81
CA ILE A 30 2.44 17.55 -2.06
C ILE A 30 3.35 16.76 -1.11
N LEU A 31 3.02 16.72 0.19
CA LEU A 31 3.79 15.96 1.17
C LEU A 31 3.72 14.45 0.92
N MET A 32 2.54 13.95 0.59
CA MET A 32 2.34 12.54 0.27
C MET A 32 3.20 12.10 -0.91
N GLU A 33 3.23 12.89 -1.97
CA GLU A 33 4.06 12.59 -3.15
C GLU A 33 5.55 12.64 -2.82
N ARG A 34 5.98 13.63 -2.05
CA ARG A 34 7.38 13.76 -1.62
C ARG A 34 7.81 12.58 -0.77
N PHE A 35 6.99 12.17 0.20
CA PHE A 35 7.31 11.03 1.07
C PHE A 35 7.32 9.72 0.29
N ALA A 36 6.42 9.56 -0.67
CA ALA A 36 6.34 8.36 -1.49
C ALA A 36 7.53 8.18 -2.44
N GLU A 37 8.30 9.23 -2.69
CA GLU A 37 9.51 9.18 -3.52
C GLU A 37 10.79 8.95 -2.70
N ASP A 38 10.69 8.96 -1.37
CA ASP A 38 11.86 8.78 -0.50
C ASP A 38 12.37 7.34 -0.56
N ALA A 39 13.54 7.16 -1.15
CA ALA A 39 14.14 5.84 -1.34
C ALA A 39 14.43 5.11 -0.03
N GLY A 40 14.84 5.83 1.01
CA GLY A 40 15.09 5.25 2.32
C GLY A 40 13.82 4.76 3.00
N LEU A 41 12.74 5.53 2.88
CA LEU A 41 11.42 5.14 3.40
C LEU A 41 10.92 3.90 2.67
N LEU A 42 10.95 3.91 1.34
CA LEU A 42 10.51 2.78 0.52
C LEU A 42 11.30 1.51 0.85
N ALA A 43 12.61 1.62 1.06
CA ALA A 43 13.44 0.48 1.42
C ALA A 43 13.02 -0.15 2.75
N LYS A 44 12.69 0.66 3.76
CA LYS A 44 12.24 0.16 5.07
C LYS A 44 10.90 -0.54 4.97
N VAL A 45 9.94 0.06 4.29
CA VAL A 45 8.60 -0.53 4.12
C VAL A 45 8.67 -1.80 3.25
N ARG A 46 9.45 -1.75 2.19
CA ARG A 46 9.68 -2.92 1.31
C ARG A 46 10.24 -4.11 2.08
N ASP A 47 11.25 -3.87 2.91
CA ASP A 47 11.86 -4.92 3.73
C ASP A 47 10.86 -5.54 4.71
N TYR A 48 10.05 -4.72 5.35
CA TYR A 48 8.99 -5.20 6.23
C TYR A 48 7.95 -6.04 5.48
N LEU A 49 7.46 -5.55 4.34
CA LEU A 49 6.47 -6.26 3.53
C LEU A 49 7.02 -7.59 2.99
N ALA A 50 8.27 -7.60 2.53
CA ALA A 50 8.90 -8.80 2.02
C ALA A 50 8.96 -9.92 3.08
N LYS A 51 9.10 -9.54 4.35
CA LYS A 51 9.19 -10.49 5.47
C LYS A 51 7.85 -10.88 6.07
N ASN A 52 6.86 -10.01 6.03
CA ASN A 52 5.64 -10.15 6.83
C ASN A 52 4.34 -10.15 6.03
N ALA A 53 4.34 -9.62 4.83
CA ALA A 53 3.11 -9.52 4.04
C ALA A 53 2.61 -10.89 3.59
N VAL A 54 1.30 -10.99 3.48
CA VAL A 54 0.58 -12.16 2.98
C VAL A 54 0.03 -11.84 1.60
N ILE A 55 0.27 -12.72 0.63
CA ILE A 55 -0.41 -12.64 -0.66
C ILE A 55 -1.83 -13.18 -0.48
N VAL A 56 -2.80 -12.44 -0.98
CA VAL A 56 -4.23 -12.79 -0.91
C VAL A 56 -4.75 -12.98 -2.31
N SER A 57 -5.35 -14.14 -2.56
CA SER A 57 -6.00 -14.46 -3.83
C SER A 57 -7.49 -14.67 -3.60
N LYS A 58 -8.30 -13.95 -4.35
CA LYS A 58 -9.77 -14.05 -4.31
C LYS A 58 -10.30 -14.20 -5.72
N VAL A 59 -11.37 -15.00 -5.86
CA VAL A 59 -12.08 -15.08 -7.13
C VAL A 59 -12.80 -13.76 -7.39
N ILE A 60 -12.80 -13.33 -8.65
CA ILE A 60 -13.59 -12.18 -9.08
C ILE A 60 -15.07 -12.62 -9.14
N GLU A 61 -15.95 -11.81 -8.58
CA GLU A 61 -17.38 -12.11 -8.53
C GLU A 61 -17.93 -12.44 -9.91
N GLY A 62 -18.65 -13.57 -9.99
CA GLY A 62 -19.24 -14.04 -11.24
C GLY A 62 -18.32 -14.91 -12.09
N LYS A 63 -17.06 -15.12 -11.69
CA LYS A 63 -16.08 -15.88 -12.46
C LYS A 63 -15.83 -17.30 -11.94
N GLU A 64 -16.61 -17.76 -10.97
CA GLU A 64 -16.42 -19.06 -10.31
C GLU A 64 -16.52 -20.23 -11.27
N THR A 65 -17.51 -20.19 -12.16
CA THR A 65 -17.73 -21.28 -13.13
C THR A 65 -16.71 -21.24 -14.25
N GLU A 66 -16.48 -20.07 -14.84
CA GLU A 66 -15.50 -19.88 -15.91
C GLU A 66 -14.08 -20.23 -15.46
N GLY A 67 -13.75 -19.88 -14.21
CA GLY A 67 -12.42 -20.07 -13.63
C GLY A 67 -12.28 -21.31 -12.75
N ALA A 68 -13.11 -22.33 -12.90
CA ALA A 68 -13.11 -23.51 -12.03
C ALA A 68 -11.75 -24.17 -11.86
N LYS A 69 -10.87 -24.12 -12.87
CA LYS A 69 -9.50 -24.66 -12.80
C LYS A 69 -8.62 -23.94 -11.77
N PHE A 70 -9.01 -22.73 -11.34
CA PHE A 70 -8.31 -21.94 -10.32
C PHE A 70 -8.98 -22.01 -8.96
N GLN A 71 -9.89 -22.95 -8.72
CA GLN A 71 -10.69 -23.01 -7.50
C GLN A 71 -9.86 -23.07 -6.22
N ASP A 72 -8.66 -23.65 -6.25
CA ASP A 72 -7.77 -23.69 -5.10
C ASP A 72 -7.32 -22.31 -4.63
N TYR A 73 -7.44 -21.31 -5.49
CA TYR A 73 -7.02 -19.93 -5.24
C TYR A 73 -8.20 -18.94 -5.13
N PHE A 74 -9.43 -19.43 -5.05
CA PHE A 74 -10.61 -18.59 -4.93
C PHE A 74 -10.67 -17.86 -3.59
N ASP A 75 -10.06 -18.41 -2.55
CA ASP A 75 -9.93 -17.82 -1.23
C ASP A 75 -8.65 -18.37 -0.58
N HIS A 76 -7.52 -17.83 -0.99
CA HIS A 76 -6.21 -18.35 -0.62
C HIS A 76 -5.32 -17.24 -0.07
N GLN A 77 -4.59 -17.55 1.01
CA GLN A 77 -3.62 -16.65 1.62
C GLN A 77 -2.38 -17.41 2.01
N GLU A 78 -1.20 -16.84 1.76
CA GLU A 78 0.05 -17.39 2.26
C GLU A 78 1.12 -16.29 2.36
N LEU A 79 2.12 -16.51 3.19
CA LEU A 79 3.23 -15.56 3.32
C LEU A 79 3.93 -15.37 1.99
N LEU A 80 4.10 -14.11 1.59
CA LEU A 80 4.76 -13.73 0.33
C LEU A 80 6.14 -14.38 0.20
N LYS A 81 6.91 -14.39 1.27
CA LYS A 81 8.27 -14.96 1.28
C LYS A 81 8.33 -16.47 1.08
N ASN A 82 7.22 -17.17 1.30
CA ASN A 82 7.16 -18.64 1.27
C ASN A 82 6.38 -19.20 0.09
N VAL A 83 5.91 -18.35 -0.83
CA VAL A 83 5.11 -18.80 -1.98
C VAL A 83 5.97 -19.63 -2.92
N PRO A 84 5.65 -20.91 -3.14
CA PRO A 84 6.35 -21.72 -4.14
C PRO A 84 6.08 -21.20 -5.55
N SER A 85 7.05 -21.36 -6.43
CA SER A 85 6.97 -20.87 -7.80
C SER A 85 5.76 -21.39 -8.56
N HIS A 86 5.42 -22.67 -8.42
CA HIS A 86 4.27 -23.24 -9.11
C HIS A 86 2.93 -22.63 -8.67
N ARG A 87 2.78 -22.28 -7.38
CA ARG A 87 1.57 -21.61 -6.90
C ARG A 87 1.54 -20.15 -7.34
N ALA A 88 2.69 -19.47 -7.28
CA ALA A 88 2.77 -18.09 -7.75
C ALA A 88 2.36 -17.99 -9.23
N LEU A 89 2.89 -18.85 -10.07
CA LEU A 89 2.56 -18.86 -11.50
C LEU A 89 1.09 -19.18 -11.75
N ALA A 90 0.51 -20.10 -10.98
CA ALA A 90 -0.92 -20.42 -11.10
C ALA A 90 -1.79 -19.21 -10.73
N MET A 91 -1.46 -18.51 -9.64
CA MET A 91 -2.18 -17.30 -9.24
C MET A 91 -2.06 -16.17 -10.28
N PHE A 92 -0.87 -15.96 -10.82
CA PHE A 92 -0.67 -14.95 -11.86
C PHE A 92 -1.42 -15.28 -13.15
N ARG A 93 -1.45 -16.57 -13.50
CA ARG A 93 -2.25 -17.01 -14.64
C ARG A 93 -3.73 -16.73 -14.43
N GLY A 94 -4.26 -17.06 -13.25
CA GLY A 94 -5.66 -16.75 -12.91
C GLY A 94 -5.96 -15.27 -12.96
N ARG A 95 -5.03 -14.42 -12.50
CA ARG A 95 -5.17 -12.97 -12.62
C ARG A 95 -5.19 -12.52 -14.08
N ASN A 96 -4.28 -13.03 -14.89
CA ASN A 96 -4.19 -12.64 -16.30
C ASN A 96 -5.41 -13.08 -17.12
N GLU A 97 -6.04 -14.19 -16.73
CA GLU A 97 -7.27 -14.67 -17.36
C GLU A 97 -8.54 -13.98 -16.83
N GLY A 98 -8.38 -13.02 -15.90
CA GLY A 98 -9.51 -12.27 -15.35
C GLY A 98 -10.35 -13.03 -14.33
N ILE A 99 -9.82 -14.09 -13.74
CA ILE A 99 -10.52 -14.95 -12.77
C ILE A 99 -10.17 -14.57 -11.33
N LEU A 100 -8.90 -14.29 -11.05
CA LEU A 100 -8.40 -14.02 -9.71
C LEU A 100 -8.01 -12.56 -9.53
N GLN A 101 -8.26 -12.04 -8.34
CA GLN A 101 -7.74 -10.75 -7.88
C GLN A 101 -6.67 -11.04 -6.83
N LEU A 102 -5.49 -10.49 -7.05
CA LEU A 102 -4.35 -10.64 -6.14
C LEU A 102 -4.04 -9.34 -5.44
N SER A 103 -3.76 -9.43 -4.15
CA SER A 103 -3.37 -8.28 -3.33
C SER A 103 -2.39 -8.72 -2.25
N LEU A 104 -1.77 -7.74 -1.57
CA LEU A 104 -0.96 -7.98 -0.39
C LEU A 104 -1.68 -7.48 0.86
N ASN A 105 -1.74 -8.31 1.89
CA ASN A 105 -2.15 -7.90 3.22
C ASN A 105 -0.87 -7.62 4.02
N ALA A 106 -0.65 -6.35 4.33
CA ALA A 106 0.52 -5.89 5.08
C ALA A 106 0.43 -6.21 6.58
N ASP A 107 -0.77 -6.45 7.08
CA ASP A 107 -1.05 -6.59 8.51
C ASP A 107 -1.88 -7.85 8.80
N PRO A 108 -1.33 -9.05 8.50
CA PRO A 108 -2.10 -10.31 8.63
C PRO A 108 -2.51 -10.62 10.07
N ASP A 109 -1.77 -10.11 11.05
CA ASP A 109 -2.04 -10.33 12.47
C ASP A 109 -2.83 -9.19 13.13
N ALA A 110 -3.25 -8.19 12.34
CA ALA A 110 -4.02 -7.08 12.87
C ALA A 110 -5.41 -7.55 13.33
N GLU A 111 -5.86 -7.00 14.45
CA GLU A 111 -7.21 -7.26 14.93
C GLU A 111 -8.25 -6.76 13.93
N GLU A 112 -9.36 -7.51 13.83
CA GLU A 112 -10.45 -7.13 12.94
C GLU A 112 -10.98 -5.75 13.35
N GLY A 113 -11.01 -4.83 12.38
CA GLY A 113 -11.40 -3.45 12.63
C GLY A 113 -10.27 -2.50 12.98
N SER A 114 -9.03 -2.98 13.08
CA SER A 114 -7.87 -2.08 13.24
C SER A 114 -7.77 -1.14 12.04
N ARG A 115 -7.65 0.17 12.31
CA ARG A 115 -7.59 1.19 11.27
C ARG A 115 -6.18 1.56 10.84
N GLN A 116 -5.18 1.21 11.67
CA GLN A 116 -3.80 1.60 11.41
C GLN A 116 -2.95 0.39 11.03
N SER A 117 -2.20 0.53 9.94
CA SER A 117 -1.21 -0.43 9.54
C SER A 117 0.09 -0.22 10.32
N TYR A 118 0.81 -1.29 10.60
CA TYR A 118 2.17 -1.20 11.12
C TYR A 118 3.09 -0.41 10.17
N CYS A 119 2.81 -0.45 8.88
CA CYS A 119 3.54 0.34 7.90
C CYS A 119 3.38 1.85 8.12
N GLU A 120 2.24 2.30 8.63
CA GLU A 120 2.06 3.70 9.01
C GLU A 120 2.97 4.08 10.18
N GLU A 121 3.20 3.17 11.13
CA GLU A 121 4.16 3.39 12.21
C GLU A 121 5.59 3.51 11.68
N ILE A 122 5.97 2.66 10.73
CA ILE A 122 7.29 2.74 10.08
C ILE A 122 7.48 4.09 9.42
N ILE A 123 6.46 4.57 8.69
CA ILE A 123 6.51 5.88 8.02
C ILE A 123 6.63 7.00 9.04
N ARG A 124 5.84 6.94 10.11
CA ARG A 124 5.87 7.94 11.18
C ARG A 124 7.25 8.02 11.82
N ASP A 125 7.82 6.88 12.17
CA ASP A 125 9.14 6.81 12.82
C ASP A 125 10.25 7.29 11.88
N TYR A 126 10.20 6.89 10.63
CA TYR A 126 11.18 7.31 9.63
C TYR A 126 11.18 8.82 9.42
N LEU A 127 9.99 9.41 9.36
CA LEU A 127 9.81 10.85 9.16
C LEU A 127 9.94 11.65 10.46
N ASP A 128 10.15 10.98 11.61
CA ASP A 128 10.23 11.58 12.95
C ASP A 128 9.01 12.47 13.26
N VAL A 129 7.83 12.03 12.86
CA VAL A 129 6.58 12.74 13.13
C VAL A 129 6.13 12.44 14.55
N ARG A 130 6.03 13.50 15.37
CA ARG A 130 5.61 13.39 16.75
C ARG A 130 4.23 14.00 16.94
N PHE A 131 3.41 13.32 17.73
CA PHE A 131 2.12 13.86 18.16
C PHE A 131 2.30 14.63 19.46
N THR A 132 1.88 15.90 19.46
CA THR A 132 2.11 16.83 20.57
C THR A 132 0.81 17.24 21.27
N GLY A 133 -0.32 16.59 20.93
CA GLY A 133 -1.64 16.97 21.46
C GLY A 133 -2.22 18.23 20.83
N GLN A 134 -1.62 18.73 19.75
CA GLN A 134 -2.05 19.92 19.04
C GLN A 134 -3.07 19.60 17.94
N PRO A 135 -3.87 20.57 17.49
CA PRO A 135 -4.82 20.37 16.39
C PRO A 135 -4.19 19.83 15.09
N ALA A 136 -2.91 20.10 14.88
CA ALA A 136 -2.15 19.62 13.74
C ALA A 136 -1.97 18.09 13.70
N ASP A 137 -2.14 17.39 14.82
CA ASP A 137 -1.89 15.95 14.91
C ASP A 137 -2.80 15.15 13.98
N LYS A 138 -4.06 15.49 13.89
CA LYS A 138 -5.02 14.82 12.98
C LYS A 138 -4.61 14.98 11.52
N TRP A 139 -4.13 16.15 11.16
CA TRP A 139 -3.66 16.43 9.81
C TRP A 139 -2.41 15.63 9.47
N ARG A 140 -1.45 15.57 10.40
CA ARG A 140 -0.21 14.77 10.23
C ARG A 140 -0.53 13.29 10.10
N GLU A 141 -1.39 12.77 10.96
CA GLU A 141 -1.85 11.38 10.92
C GLU A 141 -2.51 11.06 9.58
N GLN A 142 -3.32 11.95 9.06
CA GLN A 142 -3.96 11.78 7.77
C GLN A 142 -2.95 11.78 6.61
N VAL A 143 -1.93 12.63 6.65
CA VAL A 143 -0.85 12.63 5.65
C VAL A 143 -0.14 11.28 5.65
N ILE A 144 0.17 10.75 6.82
CA ILE A 144 0.83 9.44 6.95
C ILE A 144 -0.06 8.33 6.41
N ALA A 145 -1.34 8.31 6.79
CA ALA A 145 -2.29 7.31 6.32
C ALA A 145 -2.46 7.36 4.79
N TRP A 146 -2.55 8.53 4.21
CA TRP A 146 -2.67 8.71 2.77
C TRP A 146 -1.38 8.31 2.03
N THR A 147 -0.21 8.67 2.59
CA THR A 147 1.07 8.26 2.03
C THR A 147 1.13 6.74 1.93
N TRP A 148 0.75 6.05 2.99
CA TRP A 148 0.72 4.59 3.01
C TRP A 148 -0.32 4.02 2.03
N LYS A 149 -1.59 4.37 2.20
CA LYS A 149 -2.70 3.73 1.49
C LYS A 149 -2.78 4.06 0.00
N ILE A 150 -2.47 5.30 -0.34
CA ILE A 150 -2.67 5.79 -1.72
C ILE A 150 -1.41 5.61 -2.56
N LYS A 151 -0.23 5.75 -1.97
CA LYS A 151 1.02 5.75 -2.73
C LYS A 151 1.92 4.55 -2.43
N VAL A 152 2.36 4.40 -1.18
CA VAL A 152 3.42 3.44 -0.83
C VAL A 152 2.94 2.00 -0.98
N LEU A 153 1.77 1.68 -0.45
CA LEU A 153 1.21 0.33 -0.56
C LEU A 153 1.06 -0.09 -2.03
N LEU A 154 0.45 0.75 -2.84
CA LEU A 154 0.22 0.44 -4.25
C LEU A 154 1.53 0.25 -5.01
N HIS A 155 2.49 1.15 -4.79
CA HIS A 155 3.80 1.07 -5.43
C HIS A 155 4.55 -0.22 -5.05
N LEU A 156 4.63 -0.52 -3.76
CA LEU A 156 5.36 -1.68 -3.27
C LEU A 156 4.63 -3.00 -3.55
N GLU A 157 3.30 -3.01 -3.52
CA GLU A 157 2.51 -4.18 -3.93
C GLU A 157 2.83 -4.54 -5.38
N THR A 158 2.81 -3.57 -6.27
CA THR A 158 3.14 -3.78 -7.68
C THR A 158 4.57 -4.29 -7.85
N GLU A 159 5.53 -3.68 -7.16
CA GLU A 159 6.94 -4.05 -7.22
C GLU A 159 7.18 -5.47 -6.69
N LEU A 160 6.62 -5.79 -5.53
CA LEU A 160 6.81 -7.11 -4.90
C LEU A 160 6.12 -8.22 -5.68
N MET A 161 4.95 -7.95 -6.26
CA MET A 161 4.27 -8.91 -7.14
C MET A 161 5.09 -9.18 -8.40
N ALA A 162 5.66 -8.13 -8.99
CA ALA A 162 6.54 -8.27 -10.16
C ALA A 162 7.80 -9.08 -9.83
N SER A 163 8.40 -8.85 -8.66
CA SER A 163 9.57 -9.59 -8.20
C SER A 163 9.25 -11.07 -7.95
N LEU A 164 8.11 -11.37 -7.35
CA LEU A 164 7.65 -12.73 -7.14
C LEU A 164 7.45 -13.46 -8.46
N ARG A 165 6.81 -12.80 -9.43
CA ARG A 165 6.56 -13.34 -10.75
C ARG A 165 7.86 -13.67 -11.48
N GLU A 166 8.81 -12.72 -11.48
CA GLU A 166 10.10 -12.89 -12.11
C GLU A 166 10.87 -14.07 -11.52
N LYS A 167 10.93 -14.16 -10.20
CA LYS A 167 11.57 -15.27 -9.49
C LYS A 167 10.91 -16.60 -9.83
N ALA A 168 9.58 -16.66 -9.86
CA ALA A 168 8.83 -17.87 -10.17
C ALA A 168 9.06 -18.33 -11.61
N GLU A 169 9.15 -17.40 -12.55
CA GLU A 169 9.44 -17.70 -13.97
C GLU A 169 10.87 -18.22 -14.13
N GLU A 170 11.85 -17.62 -13.45
CA GLU A 170 13.24 -18.09 -13.46
C GLU A 170 13.37 -19.52 -12.91
N GLU A 171 12.77 -19.79 -11.76
CA GLU A 171 12.79 -21.13 -11.16
C GLU A 171 12.11 -22.19 -12.04
N ALA A 172 11.08 -21.81 -12.78
CA ALA A 172 10.41 -22.72 -13.72
C ALA A 172 11.28 -23.07 -14.93
N ILE A 173 12.14 -22.15 -15.37
CA ILE A 173 13.07 -22.38 -16.47
C ILE A 173 14.19 -23.35 -16.05
N ASP A 174 14.63 -23.26 -14.79
CA ASP A 174 15.74 -24.06 -14.26
C ASP A 174 15.34 -25.53 -13.97
N VAL A 175 14.07 -25.86 -14.09
CA VAL A 175 13.54 -27.21 -13.97
C VAL A 175 13.42 -27.84 -15.36
#